data_58a93f0bb510c3c430126950974b7290
#
_entry.id   58a93f0bb510c3c430126950974b7290
#
_cell.length_a   1.000
_cell.length_b   1.000
_cell.length_c   1.000
_cell.angle_alpha   90.00
_cell.angle_beta   90.00
_cell.angle_gamma   90.00
#
_symmetry.space_group_name_H-M   'P 1'
#
loop_
_entity.id
_entity.type
_entity.pdbx_description
1 polymer ?
#
loop_
_entity_poly.entity_id
_entity_poly.type
_entity_poly.pdbx_seq_one_letter_code
_entity_poly.pdbx_strand_id
1 'polypeptide(L)'
;PMETVLPEGNDRITPDNRETLRYAVRMKDDSGFIFMTNFQDHDTARVDQKDLQFKLNLRNESFMIPAKGTFTLKKDVSAILPFNLHMEDAVLKYATAQLLTKIEDNGKEHYFFFAPEGFTPEYSFDKATLKSGKSFYAPIPGVKSTFSITTKNGKKVMVTTLTREQALNTMKVNNRILITRATVLPEKDK
;
A
#
# COMPACT_ATOMS: atom_id res chain seq x y z
N PRO A 1 16.76 7.10 9.67
CA PRO A 1 15.34 7.40 9.88
C PRO A 1 14.71 7.90 8.58
N MET A 2 13.40 7.66 8.39
CA MET A 2 12.66 8.28 7.29
C MET A 2 12.40 9.75 7.62
N GLU A 3 12.53 10.62 6.63
CA GLU A 3 12.19 12.03 6.72
C GLU A 3 10.70 12.24 6.44
N THR A 4 10.12 13.23 7.09
CA THR A 4 8.72 13.64 6.84
C THR A 4 8.73 14.79 5.86
N VAL A 5 7.99 14.64 4.77
CA VAL A 5 7.72 15.69 3.78
C VAL A 5 6.24 16.04 3.91
N LEU A 6 5.95 17.28 4.26
CA LEU A 6 4.58 17.79 4.34
C LEU A 6 4.22 18.48 3.02
N PRO A 7 2.96 18.38 2.59
CA PRO A 7 2.49 19.13 1.42
C PRO A 7 2.50 20.62 1.69
N GLU A 8 2.65 21.41 0.64
CA GLU A 8 2.53 22.88 0.71
C GLU A 8 1.14 23.26 1.26
N GLY A 9 1.10 24.25 2.16
CA GLY A 9 -0.13 24.73 2.77
C GLY A 9 -0.74 23.81 3.85
N ASN A 10 -0.07 22.72 4.21
CA ASN A 10 -0.54 21.81 5.26
C ASN A 10 -0.68 22.47 6.65
N ASP A 11 0.12 23.50 6.91
CA ASP A 11 0.07 24.35 8.10
C ASP A 11 -1.22 25.16 8.24
N ARG A 12 -1.98 25.31 7.15
CA ARG A 12 -3.25 26.04 7.09
C ARG A 12 -4.49 25.15 7.23
N ILE A 13 -4.33 23.84 7.35
CA ILE A 13 -5.44 22.90 7.47
C ILE A 13 -5.93 22.90 8.92
N THR A 14 -7.17 23.32 9.11
CA THR A 14 -7.88 23.29 10.40
C THR A 14 -8.86 22.13 10.46
N PRO A 15 -9.42 21.78 11.65
CA PRO A 15 -10.47 20.77 11.75
C PRO A 15 -11.69 21.03 10.86
N ASP A 16 -12.01 22.29 10.59
CA ASP A 16 -13.17 22.69 9.78
C ASP A 16 -12.96 22.49 8.26
N ASN A 17 -11.73 22.25 7.81
CA ASN A 17 -11.43 21.96 6.41
C ASN A 17 -11.79 20.51 6.05
N ARG A 18 -13.11 20.22 5.96
CA ARG A 18 -13.65 18.88 5.76
C ARG A 18 -13.41 18.31 4.37
N GLU A 19 -13.31 19.17 3.36
CA GLU A 19 -13.11 18.80 1.97
C GLU A 19 -11.63 18.72 1.58
N THR A 20 -10.73 19.14 2.47
CA THR A 20 -9.29 19.12 2.20
C THR A 20 -8.70 17.77 2.54
N LEU A 21 -8.03 17.15 1.56
CA LEU A 21 -7.29 15.91 1.78
C LEU A 21 -6.14 16.16 2.77
N ARG A 22 -6.08 15.36 3.81
CA ARG A 22 -4.98 15.34 4.77
C ARG A 22 -4.05 14.21 4.44
N TYR A 23 -2.81 14.56 4.10
CA TYR A 23 -1.78 13.56 3.80
C TYR A 23 -0.39 14.04 4.21
N ALA A 24 0.51 13.10 4.36
CA ALA A 24 1.93 13.35 4.57
C ALA A 24 2.74 12.26 3.86
N VAL A 25 3.96 12.56 3.52
CA VAL A 25 4.89 11.59 2.94
C VAL A 25 6.02 11.32 3.92
N ARG A 26 6.34 10.07 4.11
CA ARG A 26 7.57 9.65 4.79
C ARG A 26 8.46 8.91 3.82
N MET A 27 9.68 9.38 3.68
CA MET A 27 10.62 8.81 2.72
C MET A 27 12.03 8.73 3.27
N LYS A 28 12.79 7.83 2.69
CA LYS A 28 14.24 7.74 2.83
C LYS A 28 14.81 7.51 1.45
N ASP A 29 15.76 8.36 1.06
CA ASP A 29 16.23 8.43 -0.31
C ASP A 29 15.05 8.67 -1.26
N ASP A 30 14.85 7.88 -2.30
CA ASP A 30 13.72 8.00 -3.23
C ASP A 30 12.59 6.97 -2.97
N SER A 31 12.59 6.27 -1.82
CA SER A 31 11.60 5.26 -1.42
C SER A 31 10.79 5.73 -0.22
N GLY A 32 9.49 5.43 -0.20
CA GLY A 32 8.68 5.88 0.92
C GLY A 32 7.21 5.45 0.87
N PHE A 33 6.42 6.16 1.68
CA PHE A 33 4.99 5.94 1.84
C PHE A 33 4.24 7.26 1.89
N ILE A 34 3.08 7.28 1.23
CA ILE A 34 2.09 8.36 1.32
C ILE A 34 1.06 7.93 2.36
N PHE A 35 0.97 8.68 3.43
CA PHE A 35 -0.03 8.52 4.49
C PHE A 35 -1.16 9.49 4.22
N MET A 36 -2.39 9.00 4.14
CA MET A 36 -3.56 9.83 3.97
C MET A 36 -4.66 9.42 4.95
N THR A 37 -5.45 10.38 5.40
CA THR A 37 -6.56 10.13 6.30
C THR A 37 -7.77 10.98 5.95
N ASN A 38 -8.93 10.34 5.95
CA ASN A 38 -10.24 11.00 5.87
C ASN A 38 -11.08 10.71 7.12
N PHE A 39 -10.41 10.39 8.22
CA PHE A 39 -11.01 10.20 9.52
C PHE A 39 -10.79 11.44 10.41
N GLN A 40 -11.81 11.83 11.14
CA GLN A 40 -11.74 12.81 12.22
C GLN A 40 -12.76 12.43 13.29
N ASP A 41 -12.28 12.29 14.51
CA ASP A 41 -13.15 11.96 15.65
C ASP A 41 -14.19 13.06 15.88
N HIS A 42 -15.39 12.65 16.24
CA HIS A 42 -16.56 13.54 16.47
C HIS A 42 -16.99 14.41 15.28
N ASP A 43 -16.49 14.17 14.06
CA ASP A 43 -16.94 14.87 12.86
C ASP A 43 -17.73 13.92 11.92
N THR A 44 -19.06 14.03 11.96
CA THR A 44 -19.95 13.26 11.10
C THR A 44 -20.14 13.87 9.71
N ALA A 45 -19.70 15.09 9.49
CA ALA A 45 -19.95 15.86 8.27
C ALA A 45 -18.85 15.73 7.21
N ARG A 46 -17.80 14.93 7.46
CA ARG A 46 -16.79 14.65 6.44
C ARG A 46 -17.39 13.93 5.22
N VAL A 47 -16.84 14.22 4.06
CA VAL A 47 -17.25 13.67 2.78
C VAL A 47 -16.17 12.80 2.16
N ASP A 48 -16.53 11.97 1.18
CA ASP A 48 -15.56 11.24 0.37
C ASP A 48 -14.64 12.21 -0.35
N GLN A 49 -13.33 11.98 -0.31
CA GLN A 49 -12.34 12.69 -1.10
C GLN A 49 -12.21 11.99 -2.46
N LYS A 50 -12.79 12.59 -3.49
CA LYS A 50 -12.90 11.98 -4.83
C LYS A 50 -11.79 12.47 -5.75
N ASP A 51 -11.62 11.74 -6.84
CA ASP A 51 -10.77 12.10 -7.97
C ASP A 51 -9.30 12.38 -7.58
N LEU A 52 -8.81 11.61 -6.60
CA LEU A 52 -7.46 11.79 -6.08
C LEU A 52 -6.43 11.13 -7.00
N GLN A 53 -5.36 11.87 -7.24
CA GLN A 53 -4.17 11.40 -7.92
C GLN A 53 -2.96 12.18 -7.37
N PHE A 54 -1.89 11.49 -7.01
CA PHE A 54 -0.67 12.11 -6.53
C PHE A 54 0.36 12.25 -7.64
N LYS A 55 0.98 13.41 -7.75
CA LYS A 55 2.20 13.60 -8.53
C LYS A 55 3.38 13.58 -7.56
N LEU A 56 4.25 12.59 -7.70
CA LEU A 56 5.50 12.54 -6.97
C LEU A 56 6.62 13.13 -7.84
N ASN A 57 7.30 14.14 -7.30
CA ASN A 57 8.50 14.70 -7.88
C ASN A 57 9.69 14.31 -6.99
N LEU A 58 10.42 13.30 -7.40
CA LEU A 58 11.62 12.82 -6.72
C LEU A 58 12.87 13.42 -7.38
N ARG A 59 14.05 13.18 -6.80
CA ARG A 59 15.30 13.76 -7.29
C ARG A 59 15.56 13.47 -8.77
N ASN A 60 15.31 12.22 -9.21
CA ASN A 60 15.67 11.75 -10.55
C ASN A 60 14.49 11.36 -11.42
N GLU A 61 13.27 11.45 -10.90
CA GLU A 61 12.08 11.02 -11.62
C GLU A 61 10.82 11.71 -11.13
N SER A 62 9.80 11.69 -11.97
CA SER A 62 8.45 12.12 -11.62
C SER A 62 7.44 11.14 -12.19
N PHE A 63 6.43 10.77 -11.40
CA PHE A 63 5.35 9.91 -11.83
C PHE A 63 4.05 10.16 -11.06
N MET A 64 2.95 9.64 -11.62
CA MET A 64 1.61 9.77 -11.04
C MET A 64 1.20 8.49 -10.31
N ILE A 65 0.44 8.63 -9.21
CA ILE A 65 -0.19 7.52 -8.48
C ILE A 65 -1.70 7.80 -8.33
N PRO A 66 -2.57 7.00 -8.95
CA PRO A 66 -2.28 5.98 -9.96
C PRO A 66 -1.73 6.59 -11.26
N ALA A 67 -1.11 5.77 -12.13
CA ALA A 67 -0.58 6.25 -13.40
C ALA A 67 -1.69 6.75 -14.35
N LYS A 68 -2.87 6.15 -14.25
CA LYS A 68 -4.07 6.53 -15.02
C LYS A 68 -5.29 6.52 -14.11
N GLY A 69 -6.20 7.47 -14.37
CA GLY A 69 -7.43 7.62 -13.57
C GLY A 69 -7.16 8.18 -12.18
N THR A 70 -8.09 7.93 -11.29
CA THR A 70 -8.12 8.48 -9.93
C THR A 70 -8.62 7.42 -8.95
N PHE A 71 -8.50 7.69 -7.65
CA PHE A 71 -9.14 6.90 -6.61
C PHE A 71 -9.96 7.80 -5.68
N THR A 72 -10.77 7.19 -4.86
CA THR A 72 -11.58 7.87 -3.84
C THR A 72 -11.13 7.41 -2.46
N LEU A 73 -10.72 8.33 -1.61
CA LEU A 73 -10.55 8.08 -0.19
C LEU A 73 -11.90 8.29 0.50
N LYS A 74 -12.55 7.20 0.85
CA LYS A 74 -13.85 7.21 1.49
C LYS A 74 -13.80 7.91 2.84
N LYS A 75 -14.95 8.44 3.27
CA LYS A 75 -15.15 8.90 4.64
C LYS A 75 -14.74 7.81 5.63
N ASP A 76 -14.11 8.21 6.72
CA ASP A 76 -13.63 7.35 7.80
C ASP A 76 -12.57 6.30 7.39
N VAL A 77 -11.96 6.48 6.21
CA VAL A 77 -10.88 5.63 5.70
C VAL A 77 -9.53 6.35 5.81
N SER A 78 -8.53 5.61 6.24
CA SER A 78 -7.12 5.98 6.12
C SER A 78 -6.40 4.96 5.23
N ALA A 79 -5.39 5.41 4.50
CA ALA A 79 -4.60 4.55 3.63
C ALA A 79 -3.12 4.93 3.64
N ILE A 80 -2.26 3.93 3.42
CA ILE A 80 -0.82 4.10 3.32
C ILE A 80 -0.37 3.44 2.01
N LEU A 81 0.07 4.24 1.05
CA LEU A 81 0.50 3.76 -0.26
C LEU A 81 2.02 3.80 -0.39
N PRO A 82 2.66 2.68 -0.76
CA PRO A 82 4.10 2.64 -0.99
C PRO A 82 4.47 3.23 -2.34
N PHE A 83 5.67 3.82 -2.40
CA PHE A 83 6.34 4.15 -3.65
C PHE A 83 7.83 3.80 -3.58
N ASN A 84 8.40 3.41 -4.72
CA ASN A 84 9.77 2.90 -4.88
C ASN A 84 10.16 1.88 -3.79
N LEU A 85 9.20 1.01 -3.43
CA LEU A 85 9.43 -0.04 -2.43
C LEU A 85 10.32 -1.13 -3.01
N HIS A 86 11.45 -1.38 -2.35
CA HIS A 86 12.32 -2.48 -2.69
C HIS A 86 11.73 -3.81 -2.20
N MET A 87 11.53 -4.73 -3.12
CA MET A 87 11.05 -6.09 -2.90
C MET A 87 12.13 -7.04 -3.43
N GLU A 88 13.02 -7.49 -2.57
CA GLU A 88 14.34 -8.00 -2.94
C GLU A 88 15.08 -6.94 -3.80
N ASP A 89 15.53 -7.28 -4.98
CA ASP A 89 16.14 -6.38 -5.95
C ASP A 89 15.17 -5.86 -7.04
N ALA A 90 13.88 -6.19 -6.95
CA ALA A 90 12.85 -5.53 -7.73
C ALA A 90 12.38 -4.23 -7.06
N VAL A 91 11.98 -3.26 -7.87
CA VAL A 91 11.42 -1.99 -7.39
C VAL A 91 9.95 -1.90 -7.76
N LEU A 92 9.09 -1.91 -6.75
CA LEU A 92 7.69 -1.54 -6.89
C LEU A 92 7.61 -0.02 -6.94
N LYS A 93 7.39 0.54 -8.13
CA LYS A 93 7.29 1.98 -8.33
C LYS A 93 6.17 2.59 -7.50
N TYR A 94 5.00 1.94 -7.46
CA TYR A 94 3.92 2.25 -6.55
C TYR A 94 2.91 1.10 -6.50
N ALA A 95 2.09 1.12 -5.45
CA ALA A 95 0.83 0.38 -5.40
C ALA A 95 -0.29 1.28 -4.87
N THR A 96 -1.51 1.12 -5.42
CA THR A 96 -2.75 1.68 -4.85
C THR A 96 -3.40 0.69 -3.88
N ALA A 97 -2.59 -0.20 -3.31
CA ALA A 97 -2.91 -1.13 -2.24
C ALA A 97 -1.95 -0.90 -1.06
N GLN A 98 -2.45 -1.11 0.14
CA GLN A 98 -1.66 -0.94 1.37
C GLN A 98 -0.91 -2.22 1.71
N LEU A 99 0.39 -2.09 2.00
CA LEU A 99 1.20 -3.21 2.49
C LEU A 99 0.72 -3.60 3.89
N LEU A 100 0.39 -4.88 4.06
CA LEU A 100 -0.03 -5.46 5.34
C LEU A 100 1.15 -6.11 6.05
N THR A 101 1.81 -7.05 5.37
CA THR A 101 2.95 -7.80 5.94
C THR A 101 3.71 -8.53 4.84
N LYS A 102 4.85 -9.10 5.22
CA LYS A 102 5.56 -10.08 4.40
C LYS A 102 5.97 -11.31 5.21
N ILE A 103 6.10 -12.43 4.52
CA ILE A 103 6.70 -13.66 5.03
C ILE A 103 7.76 -14.14 4.03
N GLU A 104 8.62 -15.02 4.50
CA GLU A 104 9.50 -15.79 3.65
C GLU A 104 9.00 -17.23 3.59
N ASP A 105 8.71 -17.73 2.41
CA ASP A 105 8.26 -19.08 2.18
C ASP A 105 9.23 -19.81 1.23
N ASN A 106 9.97 -20.79 1.76
CA ASN A 106 10.95 -21.58 1.01
C ASN A 106 11.96 -20.71 0.22
N GLY A 107 12.50 -19.67 0.88
CA GLY A 107 13.47 -18.76 0.28
C GLY A 107 12.86 -17.77 -0.73
N LYS A 108 11.53 -17.61 -0.73
CA LYS A 108 10.81 -16.64 -1.56
C LYS A 108 10.08 -15.65 -0.68
N GLU A 109 10.27 -14.37 -0.94
CA GLU A 109 9.48 -13.34 -0.28
C GLU A 109 8.04 -13.35 -0.80
N HIS A 110 7.08 -13.32 0.12
CA HIS A 110 5.67 -13.20 -0.19
C HIS A 110 5.09 -11.99 0.54
N TYR A 111 4.69 -11.00 -0.22
CA TYR A 111 4.10 -9.76 0.26
C TYR A 111 2.58 -9.85 0.22
N PHE A 112 1.96 -9.43 1.29
CA PHE A 112 0.51 -9.34 1.43
C PHE A 112 0.12 -7.88 1.49
N PHE A 113 -0.72 -7.49 0.54
CA PHE A 113 -1.34 -6.19 0.48
C PHE A 113 -2.84 -6.33 0.68
N PHE A 114 -3.51 -5.23 0.91
CA PHE A 114 -4.97 -5.18 0.86
C PHE A 114 -5.44 -3.90 0.17
N ALA A 115 -6.64 -3.98 -0.42
CA ALA A 115 -7.29 -2.83 -1.03
C ALA A 115 -8.03 -2.02 0.05
N PRO A 116 -7.65 -0.76 0.31
CA PRO A 116 -8.48 0.15 1.10
C PRO A 116 -9.83 0.37 0.41
N GLU A 117 -10.85 0.69 1.17
CA GLU A 117 -12.16 0.97 0.61
C GLU A 117 -12.13 2.18 -0.32
N GLY A 118 -12.72 2.04 -1.51
CA GLY A 118 -12.69 3.07 -2.55
C GLY A 118 -11.49 3.01 -3.49
N PHE A 119 -10.56 2.05 -3.29
CA PHE A 119 -9.38 1.88 -4.13
C PHE A 119 -9.51 0.69 -5.05
N THR A 120 -9.12 0.88 -6.31
CA THR A 120 -8.84 -0.23 -7.22
C THR A 120 -7.35 -0.54 -7.12
N PRO A 121 -6.97 -1.74 -6.66
CA PRO A 121 -5.56 -2.06 -6.49
C PRO A 121 -4.86 -2.19 -7.84
N GLU A 122 -3.74 -1.51 -7.96
CA GLU A 122 -2.80 -1.66 -9.05
C GLU A 122 -1.36 -1.60 -8.53
N TYR A 123 -0.47 -2.25 -9.25
CA TYR A 123 0.95 -2.35 -8.94
C TYR A 123 1.76 -2.03 -10.18
N SER A 124 2.65 -1.08 -10.08
CA SER A 124 3.58 -0.72 -11.14
C SER A 124 5.00 -1.04 -10.69
N PHE A 125 5.72 -1.84 -11.48
CA PHE A 125 7.11 -2.21 -11.21
C PHE A 125 8.04 -1.53 -12.20
N ASP A 126 9.24 -1.20 -11.74
CA ASP A 126 10.32 -0.82 -12.65
C ASP A 126 10.73 -2.04 -13.49
N LYS A 127 10.38 -1.98 -14.78
CA LYS A 127 10.68 -3.06 -15.74
C LYS A 127 12.18 -3.36 -15.79
N ALA A 128 13.01 -2.37 -15.55
CA ALA A 128 14.47 -2.54 -15.56
C ALA A 128 14.97 -3.45 -14.44
N THR A 129 14.21 -3.67 -13.39
CA THR A 129 14.55 -4.55 -12.25
C THR A 129 13.98 -5.97 -12.38
N LEU A 130 13.18 -6.24 -13.42
CA LEU A 130 12.54 -7.52 -13.64
C LEU A 130 13.28 -8.37 -14.69
N LYS A 131 13.45 -9.65 -14.39
CA LYS A 131 13.85 -10.69 -15.37
C LYS A 131 12.65 -11.27 -16.09
N SER A 132 11.54 -11.49 -15.34
CA SER A 132 10.27 -11.97 -15.89
C SER A 132 9.08 -11.50 -15.03
N GLY A 133 7.89 -11.55 -15.61
CA GLY A 133 6.66 -11.02 -15.07
C GLY A 133 6.24 -9.74 -15.80
N LYS A 134 5.03 -9.29 -15.50
CA LYS A 134 4.53 -8.02 -16.03
C LYS A 134 5.06 -6.87 -15.18
N SER A 135 5.24 -5.70 -15.77
CA SER A 135 5.55 -4.48 -15.03
C SER A 135 4.31 -3.80 -14.44
N PHE A 136 3.12 -4.27 -14.80
CA PHE A 136 1.84 -3.75 -14.28
C PHE A 136 0.85 -4.88 -13.99
N TYR A 137 0.20 -4.79 -12.84
CA TYR A 137 -0.85 -5.69 -12.38
C TYR A 137 -2.01 -4.89 -11.79
N ALA A 138 -3.24 -5.31 -12.07
CA ALA A 138 -4.47 -4.79 -11.48
C ALA A 138 -5.34 -5.98 -11.01
N PRO A 139 -5.00 -6.59 -9.87
CA PRO A 139 -5.69 -7.79 -9.41
C PRO A 139 -7.04 -7.46 -8.78
N ILE A 140 -7.97 -8.41 -8.86
CA ILE A 140 -9.20 -8.38 -8.06
C ILE A 140 -8.86 -8.90 -6.66
N PRO A 141 -9.12 -8.14 -5.57
CA PRO A 141 -8.77 -8.56 -4.23
C PRO A 141 -9.39 -9.88 -3.80
N GLY A 142 -8.63 -10.70 -3.09
CA GLY A 142 -9.09 -11.98 -2.54
C GLY A 142 -7.91 -12.91 -2.19
N VAL A 143 -8.15 -13.97 -1.42
CA VAL A 143 -7.11 -14.92 -1.01
C VAL A 143 -6.43 -15.64 -2.19
N LYS A 144 -7.10 -15.74 -3.33
CA LYS A 144 -6.56 -16.33 -4.55
C LYS A 144 -5.93 -15.29 -5.48
N SER A 145 -5.93 -14.03 -5.10
CA SER A 145 -5.39 -12.93 -5.90
C SER A 145 -3.88 -12.82 -5.72
N THR A 146 -3.16 -13.80 -6.24
CA THR A 146 -1.70 -13.86 -6.14
C THR A 146 -1.07 -13.83 -7.52
N PHE A 147 -0.08 -12.95 -7.69
CA PHE A 147 0.81 -12.95 -8.84
C PHE A 147 2.27 -13.06 -8.40
N SER A 148 3.16 -13.30 -9.33
CA SER A 148 4.60 -13.36 -9.05
C SER A 148 5.40 -12.64 -10.11
N ILE A 149 6.53 -12.11 -9.67
CA ILE A 149 7.59 -11.56 -10.53
C ILE A 149 8.88 -12.31 -10.25
N THR A 150 9.81 -12.25 -11.18
CA THR A 150 11.19 -12.70 -10.98
C THR A 150 12.11 -11.50 -11.17
N THR A 151 12.92 -11.22 -10.19
CA THR A 151 13.88 -10.13 -10.21
C THR A 151 15.04 -10.43 -11.17
N LYS A 152 15.85 -9.43 -11.48
CA LYS A 152 17.05 -9.61 -12.32
C LYS A 152 17.99 -10.68 -11.79
N ASN A 153 18.17 -10.76 -10.49
CA ASN A 153 19.04 -11.75 -9.84
C ASN A 153 18.39 -13.14 -9.70
N GLY A 154 17.20 -13.32 -10.29
CA GLY A 154 16.49 -14.62 -10.33
C GLY A 154 15.69 -14.93 -9.07
N LYS A 155 15.58 -13.99 -8.13
CA LYS A 155 14.72 -14.12 -6.95
C LYS A 155 13.25 -14.08 -7.34
N LYS A 156 12.44 -14.97 -6.80
CA LYS A 156 10.99 -14.97 -7.01
C LYS A 156 10.30 -14.24 -5.87
N VAL A 157 9.52 -13.23 -6.20
CA VAL A 157 8.69 -12.47 -5.27
C VAL A 157 7.22 -12.76 -5.59
N MET A 158 6.44 -13.06 -4.57
CA MET A 158 5.00 -13.28 -4.66
C MET A 158 4.26 -12.09 -4.03
N VAL A 159 3.12 -11.74 -4.60
CA VAL A 159 2.25 -10.67 -4.11
C VAL A 159 0.82 -11.17 -4.08
N THR A 160 0.20 -11.13 -2.90
CA THR A 160 -1.23 -11.39 -2.72
C THR A 160 -1.94 -10.12 -2.32
N THR A 161 -3.09 -9.85 -2.97
CA THR A 161 -3.94 -8.70 -2.65
C THR A 161 -5.22 -9.18 -1.96
N LEU A 162 -5.33 -8.93 -0.68
CA LEU A 162 -6.49 -9.26 0.13
C LEU A 162 -7.59 -8.21 0.01
N THR A 163 -8.83 -8.58 0.30
CA THR A 163 -9.86 -7.60 0.62
C THR A 163 -9.57 -6.94 1.98
N ARG A 164 -10.16 -5.77 2.25
CA ARG A 164 -10.06 -5.13 3.57
C ARG A 164 -10.54 -6.07 4.70
N GLU A 165 -11.64 -6.78 4.47
CA GLU A 165 -12.18 -7.73 5.45
C GLU A 165 -11.19 -8.88 5.75
N GLN A 166 -10.57 -9.45 4.71
CA GLN A 166 -9.56 -10.48 4.89
C GLN A 166 -8.33 -9.95 5.63
N ALA A 167 -7.90 -8.73 5.33
CA ALA A 167 -6.77 -8.10 6.01
C ALA A 167 -7.04 -7.88 7.51
N LEU A 168 -8.25 -7.46 7.88
CA LEU A 168 -8.66 -7.31 9.27
C LEU A 168 -8.71 -8.62 10.04
N ASN A 169 -8.90 -9.75 9.34
CA ASN A 169 -8.93 -11.09 9.90
C ASN A 169 -7.59 -11.85 9.71
N THR A 170 -6.52 -11.12 9.33
CA THR A 170 -5.20 -11.70 9.09
C THR A 170 -4.32 -11.61 10.33
N MET A 171 -3.72 -12.72 10.68
CA MET A 171 -2.71 -12.82 11.71
C MET A 171 -1.44 -13.43 11.12
N LYS A 172 -0.29 -12.87 11.51
CA LYS A 172 1.01 -13.49 11.23
C LYS A 172 1.46 -14.24 12.48
N VAL A 173 1.57 -15.56 12.36
CA VAL A 173 2.04 -16.44 13.44
C VAL A 173 3.33 -17.09 12.96
N ASN A 174 4.44 -16.79 13.61
CA ASN A 174 5.77 -17.12 13.13
C ASN A 174 5.96 -16.63 11.69
N ASN A 175 6.25 -17.52 10.75
CA ASN A 175 6.40 -17.18 9.33
C ASN A 175 5.22 -17.69 8.48
N ARG A 176 4.00 -17.69 9.03
CA ARG A 176 2.77 -18.13 8.37
C ARG A 176 1.70 -17.08 8.48
N ILE A 177 0.83 -17.02 7.48
CA ILE A 177 -0.36 -16.17 7.47
C ILE A 177 -1.58 -17.02 7.75
N LEU A 178 -2.32 -16.63 8.76
CA LEU A 178 -3.62 -17.18 9.12
C LEU A 178 -4.68 -16.12 8.85
N ILE A 179 -5.71 -16.48 8.07
CA ILE A 179 -6.86 -15.61 7.81
C ILE A 179 -8.09 -16.30 8.38
N THR A 180 -8.63 -15.77 9.47
CA THR A 180 -9.75 -16.40 10.19
C THR A 180 -10.57 -15.36 10.94
N ARG A 181 -11.89 -15.60 11.04
CA ARG A 181 -12.78 -14.86 11.94
C ARG A 181 -12.84 -15.46 13.35
N ALA A 182 -12.23 -16.60 13.55
CA ALA A 182 -12.18 -17.24 14.87
C ALA A 182 -11.22 -16.48 15.81
N THR A 183 -11.53 -16.47 17.08
CA THR A 183 -10.60 -16.00 18.10
C THR A 183 -9.44 -16.96 18.20
N VAL A 184 -8.23 -16.46 17.98
CA VAL A 184 -7.00 -17.25 18.10
C VAL A 184 -6.36 -16.88 19.44
N LEU A 185 -6.21 -17.88 20.30
CA LEU A 185 -5.49 -17.74 21.55
C LEU A 185 -4.08 -18.28 21.37
N PRO A 186 -3.05 -17.49 21.67
CA PRO A 186 -1.69 -18.01 21.65
C PRO A 186 -1.52 -19.00 22.83
N GLU A 187 -1.12 -20.21 22.51
CA GLU A 187 -0.67 -21.14 23.55
C GLU A 187 0.71 -20.68 24.03
N LYS A 188 0.87 -20.54 25.35
CA LYS A 188 2.20 -20.31 25.90
C LYS A 188 3.01 -21.61 25.71
N ASP A 189 4.16 -21.49 25.07
CA ASP A 189 5.12 -22.59 25.04
C ASP A 189 5.35 -23.11 26.46
N LYS A 190 5.12 -24.42 26.63
CA LYS A 190 5.43 -25.11 27.90
C LYS A 190 6.91 -25.38 28.01
#